data_5d4e446015c48df55f0ff7d52d20f2bf
#
_entry.id   5d4e446015c48df55f0ff7d52d20f2bf
#
_cell.length_a   1.000
_cell.length_b   1.000
_cell.length_c   1.000
_cell.angle_alpha   90.00
_cell.angle_beta   90.00
_cell.angle_gamma   90.00
#
_symmetry.space_group_name_H-M   'P 1'
#
loop_
_entity.id
_entity.type
_entity.pdbx_description
1 polymer ?
#
loop_
_entity_poly.entity_id
_entity_poly.type
_entity_poly.pdbx_seq_one_letter_code
_entity_poly.pdbx_strand_id
1 'polypeptide(L)'
;PLTASRSIQHIALEGRCYYINCDQFFTKDMYPADLHAQEEVAKLPELVCRGGSCVIDPYGHYVTEPVWDKEAIIYADLDMDKVPASRMEFDACGHYSRPDVLQLHVTE
;
A
#
# COMPACT_ATOMS: atom_id res chain seq x y z
N PRO A 1 6.96 -8.01 -6.82
CA PRO A 1 6.31 -6.74 -7.16
C PRO A 1 4.83 -6.90 -7.49
N LEU A 2 4.47 -7.79 -8.43
CA LEU A 2 3.06 -8.01 -8.84
C LEU A 2 2.15 -8.51 -7.70
N THR A 3 2.69 -9.28 -6.77
CA THR A 3 1.93 -9.83 -5.64
C THR A 3 1.53 -8.73 -4.65
N ALA A 4 2.45 -7.84 -4.31
CA ALA A 4 2.18 -6.71 -3.41
C ALA A 4 1.14 -5.75 -4.01
N SER A 5 1.26 -5.41 -5.29
CA SER A 5 0.31 -4.54 -5.99
C SER A 5 -1.12 -5.08 -5.97
N ARG A 6 -1.30 -6.38 -6.16
CA ARG A 6 -2.63 -7.02 -6.10
C ARG A 6 -3.21 -7.01 -4.69
N SER A 7 -2.37 -7.22 -3.67
CA SER A 7 -2.80 -7.20 -2.27
C SER A 7 -3.28 -5.82 -1.84
N ILE A 8 -2.57 -4.75 -2.21
CA ILE A 8 -2.96 -3.38 -1.84
C ILE A 8 -4.22 -2.92 -2.58
N GLN A 9 -4.42 -3.34 -3.84
CA GLN A 9 -5.67 -3.10 -4.57
C GLN A 9 -6.85 -3.83 -3.91
N HIS A 10 -6.64 -5.08 -3.49
CA HIS A 10 -7.66 -5.84 -2.75
C HIS A 10 -8.04 -5.18 -1.43
N ILE A 11 -7.05 -4.70 -0.66
CA ILE A 11 -7.28 -3.99 0.60
C ILE A 11 -8.12 -2.72 0.38
N ALA A 12 -7.79 -1.93 -0.64
CA ALA A 12 -8.55 -0.72 -0.97
C ALA A 12 -10.00 -1.06 -1.34
N LEU A 13 -10.18 -2.08 -2.18
CA LEU A 13 -11.48 -2.53 -2.67
C LEU A 13 -12.35 -3.12 -1.54
N GLU A 14 -11.80 -4.01 -0.71
CA GLU A 14 -12.54 -4.64 0.38
C GLU A 14 -12.80 -3.66 1.52
N GLY A 15 -11.80 -2.84 1.88
CA GLY A 15 -11.91 -1.82 2.91
C GLY A 15 -12.73 -0.59 2.52
N ARG A 16 -13.08 -0.44 1.24
CA ARG A 16 -13.80 0.72 0.69
C ARG A 16 -13.17 2.04 1.12
N CYS A 17 -11.85 2.12 0.93
CA CYS A 17 -11.03 3.26 1.31
C CYS A 17 -9.95 3.56 0.28
N TYR A 18 -9.41 4.77 0.32
CA TYR A 18 -8.18 5.05 -0.40
C TYR A 18 -7.00 4.33 0.27
N TYR A 19 -6.12 3.78 -0.56
CA TYR A 19 -4.86 3.20 -0.11
C TYR A 19 -3.71 4.01 -0.68
N ILE A 20 -2.92 4.62 0.21
CA ILE A 20 -1.72 5.36 -0.16
C ILE A 20 -0.51 4.49 0.18
N ASN A 21 0.17 4.02 -0.86
CA ASN A 21 1.39 3.24 -0.73
C ASN A 21 2.61 4.14 -0.89
N CYS A 22 3.49 4.12 0.09
CA CYS A 22 4.75 4.88 0.06
C CYS A 22 5.91 3.90 0.24
N ASP A 23 6.52 3.52 -0.87
CA ASP A 23 7.69 2.64 -0.92
C ASP A 23 8.93 3.44 -1.30
N GLN A 24 10.03 3.17 -0.62
CA GLN A 24 11.30 3.81 -0.95
C GLN A 24 11.90 3.24 -2.25
N PHE A 25 12.46 4.12 -3.06
CA PHE A 25 13.47 3.74 -4.05
C PHE A 25 14.84 3.81 -3.37
N PHE A 26 15.63 2.72 -3.47
CA PHE A 26 16.91 2.67 -2.78
C PHE A 26 17.92 1.82 -3.53
N THR A 27 19.08 2.40 -3.77
CA THR A 27 20.22 1.73 -4.39
C THR A 27 21.35 1.52 -3.37
N LYS A 28 22.25 0.61 -3.68
CA LYS A 28 23.33 0.20 -2.79
C LYS A 28 24.27 1.36 -2.42
N ASP A 29 24.50 2.28 -3.34
CA ASP A 29 25.36 3.46 -3.14
C ASP A 29 24.74 4.52 -2.22
N MET A 30 23.44 4.42 -1.91
CA MET A 30 22.78 5.30 -0.93
C MET A 30 23.05 4.93 0.52
N TYR A 31 23.68 3.78 0.79
CA TYR A 31 24.09 3.46 2.15
C TYR A 31 25.26 4.35 2.60
N PRO A 32 25.22 4.88 3.83
CA PRO A 32 26.32 5.68 4.36
C PRO A 32 27.64 4.91 4.38
N ALA A 33 28.73 5.56 3.98
CA ALA A 33 30.05 4.94 3.90
C ALA A 33 30.63 4.54 5.27
N ASP A 34 30.13 5.15 6.35
CA ASP A 34 30.52 4.90 7.74
C ASP A 34 29.65 3.84 8.44
N LEU A 35 28.75 3.20 7.72
CA LEU A 35 27.91 2.13 8.27
C LEU A 35 28.78 0.93 8.70
N HIS A 36 28.60 0.43 9.92
CA HIS A 36 29.36 -0.72 10.45
C HIS A 36 29.14 -2.03 9.69
N ALA A 37 28.02 -2.14 8.93
CA ALA A 37 27.62 -3.35 8.20
C ALA A 37 28.07 -3.32 6.71
N GLN A 38 29.24 -2.76 6.39
CA GLN A 38 29.74 -2.63 5.02
C GLN A 38 29.92 -3.96 4.30
N GLU A 39 30.27 -5.03 5.02
CA GLU A 39 30.42 -6.35 4.43
C GLU A 39 29.09 -6.93 3.97
N GLU A 40 27.99 -6.66 4.71
CA GLU A 40 26.63 -7.04 4.35
C GLU A 40 26.12 -6.21 3.19
N VAL A 41 26.35 -4.91 3.22
CA VAL A 41 26.00 -3.98 2.11
C VAL A 41 26.70 -4.42 0.82
N ALA A 42 27.97 -4.85 0.88
CA ALA A 42 28.70 -5.30 -0.30
C ALA A 42 28.04 -6.50 -1.01
N LYS A 43 27.27 -7.31 -0.29
CA LYS A 43 26.56 -8.48 -0.83
C LYS A 43 25.20 -8.14 -1.44
N LEU A 44 24.67 -6.94 -1.21
CA LEU A 44 23.38 -6.51 -1.74
C LEU A 44 23.47 -6.27 -3.26
N PRO A 45 22.34 -6.42 -3.97
CA PRO A 45 22.25 -6.02 -5.37
C PRO A 45 22.38 -4.49 -5.49
N GLU A 46 22.75 -3.99 -6.68
CA GLU A 46 22.83 -2.55 -6.95
C GLU A 46 21.48 -1.84 -6.68
N LEU A 47 20.40 -2.45 -7.11
CA LEU A 47 19.04 -1.99 -6.84
C LEU A 47 18.45 -2.77 -5.65
N VAL A 48 18.40 -2.15 -4.49
CA VAL A 48 17.92 -2.77 -3.24
C VAL A 48 16.41 -2.69 -3.13
N CYS A 49 15.83 -1.51 -3.34
CA CYS A 49 14.38 -1.29 -3.33
C CYS A 49 13.96 -0.53 -4.58
N ARG A 50 12.97 -1.06 -5.28
CA ARG A 50 12.51 -0.52 -6.56
C ARG A 50 11.54 0.66 -6.42
N GLY A 51 11.01 0.91 -5.22
CA GLY A 51 9.87 1.79 -5.04
C GLY A 51 8.56 1.05 -5.30
N GLY A 52 7.60 1.72 -5.91
CA GLY A 52 6.25 1.22 -6.16
C GLY A 52 5.17 2.06 -5.50
N SER A 53 5.54 3.26 -5.04
CA SER A 53 4.58 4.21 -4.45
C SER A 53 3.45 4.51 -5.42
N CYS A 54 2.22 4.46 -4.92
CA CYS A 54 1.00 4.69 -5.71
C CYS A 54 -0.16 5.09 -4.82
N VAL A 55 -1.25 5.51 -5.44
CA VAL A 55 -2.52 5.77 -4.77
C VAL A 55 -3.63 4.98 -5.46
N ILE A 56 -4.47 4.33 -4.65
CA ILE A 56 -5.56 3.46 -5.11
C ILE A 56 -6.86 3.99 -4.53
N ASP A 57 -7.92 4.01 -5.34
CA ASP A 57 -9.24 4.46 -4.93
C ASP A 57 -10.05 3.35 -4.23
N PRO A 58 -11.22 3.67 -3.62
CA PRO A 58 -12.07 2.70 -2.93
C PRO A 58 -12.66 1.59 -3.80
N TYR A 59 -12.49 1.68 -5.12
CA TYR A 59 -12.89 0.65 -6.08
C TYR A 59 -11.72 -0.21 -6.57
N GLY A 60 -10.53 -0.03 -5.99
CA GLY A 60 -9.34 -0.79 -6.35
C GLY A 60 -8.62 -0.30 -7.62
N HIS A 61 -8.99 0.85 -8.16
CA HIS A 61 -8.34 1.43 -9.34
C HIS A 61 -7.19 2.37 -8.94
N TYR A 62 -6.14 2.39 -9.75
CA TYR A 62 -5.06 3.35 -9.54
C TYR A 62 -5.54 4.79 -9.82
N VAL A 63 -5.37 5.66 -8.84
CA VAL A 63 -5.45 7.13 -9.02
C VAL A 63 -4.12 7.61 -9.58
N THR A 64 -3.02 7.05 -9.07
CA THR A 64 -1.68 7.21 -9.62
C THR A 64 -1.05 5.83 -9.78
N GLU A 65 -0.52 5.56 -10.96
CA GLU A 65 0.20 4.32 -11.24
C GLU A 65 1.45 4.19 -10.37
N PRO A 66 1.87 2.94 -10.04
CA PRO A 66 3.10 2.72 -9.27
C PRO A 66 4.33 3.29 -9.96
N VAL A 67 5.11 4.08 -9.22
CA VAL A 67 6.37 4.63 -9.70
C VAL A 67 7.51 3.71 -9.30
N TRP A 68 8.21 3.19 -10.31
CA TRP A 68 9.28 2.23 -10.15
C TRP A 68 10.64 2.80 -10.55
N ASP A 69 11.70 2.30 -9.92
CA ASP A 69 13.11 2.47 -10.30
C ASP A 69 13.57 3.92 -10.35
N LYS A 70 12.92 4.80 -9.60
CA LYS A 70 13.31 6.20 -9.48
C LYS A 70 12.77 6.85 -8.22
N GLU A 71 13.47 7.86 -7.74
CA GLU A 71 12.99 8.79 -6.72
C GLU A 71 11.98 9.77 -7.33
N ALA A 72 10.84 9.96 -6.68
CA ALA A 72 9.80 10.87 -7.14
C ALA A 72 8.89 11.34 -6.02
N ILE A 73 8.29 12.51 -6.20
CA ILE A 73 7.15 12.97 -5.41
C ILE A 73 5.90 12.73 -6.26
N ILE A 74 4.92 12.05 -5.69
CA ILE A 74 3.67 11.72 -6.35
C ILE A 74 2.56 12.60 -5.78
N TYR A 75 1.77 13.20 -6.66
CA TYR A 75 0.60 13.99 -6.31
C TYR A 75 -0.66 13.27 -6.76
N ALA A 76 -1.70 13.31 -5.94
CA ALA A 76 -3.01 12.74 -6.24
C ALA A 76 -4.12 13.60 -5.68
N ASP A 77 -5.15 13.84 -6.50
CA ASP A 77 -6.40 14.44 -6.04
C ASP A 77 -7.36 13.31 -5.63
N LEU A 78 -7.85 13.36 -4.40
CA LEU A 78 -8.73 12.35 -3.84
C LEU A 78 -10.17 12.86 -3.80
N ASP A 79 -11.04 12.23 -4.57
CA ASP A 79 -12.49 12.45 -4.51
C ASP A 79 -13.07 11.72 -3.29
N MET A 80 -13.25 12.43 -2.19
CA MET A 80 -13.71 11.83 -0.94
C MET A 80 -15.16 11.33 -0.99
N ASP A 81 -15.97 11.76 -1.96
CA ASP A 81 -17.33 11.27 -2.15
C ASP A 81 -17.36 9.81 -2.63
N LYS A 82 -16.28 9.33 -3.22
CA LYS A 82 -16.15 7.92 -3.58
C LYS A 82 -16.17 6.97 -2.37
N VAL A 83 -15.75 7.42 -1.20
CA VAL A 83 -15.71 6.56 -0.01
C VAL A 83 -17.12 6.16 0.45
N PRO A 84 -18.04 7.11 0.76
CA PRO A 84 -19.41 6.74 1.10
C PRO A 84 -20.14 6.05 -0.06
N ALA A 85 -19.93 6.47 -1.31
CA ALA A 85 -20.53 5.82 -2.46
C ALA A 85 -20.15 4.35 -2.59
N SER A 86 -18.85 4.02 -2.44
CA SER A 86 -18.38 2.63 -2.51
C SER A 86 -18.90 1.75 -1.37
N ARG A 87 -19.10 2.32 -0.18
CA ARG A 87 -19.69 1.61 0.98
C ARG A 87 -21.16 1.28 0.80
N MET A 88 -21.88 2.05 -0.02
CA MET A 88 -23.26 1.71 -0.38
C MET A 88 -23.35 0.43 -1.22
N GLU A 89 -22.32 0.10 -1.98
CA GLU A 89 -22.25 -1.14 -2.76
C GLU A 89 -21.83 -2.35 -1.91
N PHE A 90 -20.89 -2.15 -0.98
CA PHE A 90 -20.37 -3.21 -0.13
C PHE A 90 -19.90 -2.66 1.22
N ASP A 91 -20.59 -3.06 2.30
CA ASP A 91 -20.28 -2.68 3.68
C ASP A 91 -20.00 -3.95 4.51
N ALA A 92 -18.78 -4.43 4.43
CA ALA A 92 -18.36 -5.68 5.07
C ALA A 92 -18.49 -5.65 6.60
N CYS A 93 -18.26 -4.51 7.23
CA CYS A 93 -18.30 -4.34 8.68
C CYS A 93 -19.68 -3.95 9.22
N GLY A 94 -20.60 -3.51 8.38
CA GLY A 94 -21.94 -3.08 8.75
C GLY A 94 -23.01 -4.08 8.30
N HIS A 95 -23.47 -3.93 7.08
CA HIS A 95 -24.62 -4.65 6.52
C HIS A 95 -24.44 -6.18 6.47
N TYR A 96 -23.19 -6.64 6.20
CA TYR A 96 -22.84 -8.04 6.05
C TYR A 96 -22.30 -8.66 7.33
N SER A 97 -22.16 -7.90 8.41
CA SER A 97 -21.70 -8.46 9.67
C SER A 97 -22.78 -9.34 10.29
N ARG A 98 -22.36 -10.43 10.90
CA ARG A 98 -23.25 -11.43 11.54
C ARG A 98 -22.87 -11.62 13.01
N PRO A 99 -23.10 -10.59 13.87
CA PRO A 99 -22.81 -10.69 15.30
C PRO A 99 -23.70 -11.73 16.02
N ASP A 100 -24.79 -12.15 15.39
CA ASP A 100 -25.65 -13.25 15.82
C ASP A 100 -24.99 -14.63 15.65
N VAL A 101 -23.99 -14.74 14.77
CA VAL A 101 -23.28 -15.99 14.47
C VAL A 101 -21.80 -15.94 14.88
N LEU A 102 -21.15 -14.80 14.66
CA LEU A 102 -19.72 -14.60 14.88
C LEU A 102 -19.48 -13.49 15.90
N GLN A 103 -18.77 -13.80 16.97
CA GLN A 103 -18.40 -12.86 18.01
C GLN A 103 -16.89 -12.87 18.22
N LEU A 104 -16.26 -11.69 18.20
CA LEU A 104 -14.87 -11.51 18.55
C LEU A 104 -14.77 -11.10 20.03
N HIS A 105 -14.08 -11.90 20.82
CA HIS A 105 -13.73 -11.58 22.20
C HIS A 105 -12.24 -11.28 22.28
N VAL A 106 -11.89 -10.08 22.75
CA VAL A 106 -10.52 -9.67 23.01
C VAL A 106 -10.29 -9.70 24.51
N THR A 107 -9.30 -10.48 24.95
CA THR A 107 -8.86 -10.53 26.35
C THR A 107 -7.70 -9.56 26.52
N GLU A 108 -7.82 -8.61 27.46
CA GLU A 108 -6.72 -7.68 27.82
C GLU A 108 -5.69 -8.37 28.72
#